data_00ea5bc47c732044cf67cc33f782633a
#
_entry.id   00ea5bc47c732044cf67cc33f782633a
#
_cell.length_a   1.000
_cell.length_b   1.000
_cell.length_c   1.000
_cell.angle_alpha   90.00
_cell.angle_beta   90.00
_cell.angle_gamma   90.00
#
_symmetry.space_group_name_H-M   'P 1'
#
loop_
_entity.id
_entity.type
_entity.pdbx_description
1 polymer ?
#
loop_
_entity_poly.entity_id
_entity_poly.type
_entity_poly.pdbx_seq_one_letter_code
_entity_poly.pdbx_strand_id
1 'polypeptide(L)'
;FEQRPESNQYNDEAELHFDEASSLFDRCYRTIYAGAMMDIKDVESKTNNKVDLFACKVMTALGMQYMVDACSDAPYTEMGQGNANPTPKWDDGKTVYTSVLAAMDEAEAAIPEGTTTLSVTDPMFNGKLDAWKRFANGLRLRMYMRLIDGGVDVDSYTAKAKALVAENLLPNKDCTFNVYSNAEGQWNPWYAAIRGLKTNNFCAAYPIVSYYSLTNDPRLS
;
A
#
# COMPACT_ATOMS: atom_id res chain seq x y z
N PHE A 1 8.80 -7.73 -12.81
CA PHE A 1 9.26 -7.26 -14.12
C PHE A 1 10.69 -6.76 -13.98
N GLU A 2 11.50 -7.04 -14.98
CA GLU A 2 12.85 -6.53 -15.10
C GLU A 2 12.93 -5.62 -16.32
N GLN A 3 13.83 -4.65 -16.25
CA GLN A 3 14.15 -3.83 -17.40
C GLN A 3 15.03 -4.64 -18.37
N ARG A 4 14.84 -4.45 -19.68
CA ARG A 4 15.69 -5.13 -20.66
C ARG A 4 17.09 -4.52 -20.68
N PRO A 5 18.14 -5.35 -20.74
CA PRO A 5 19.54 -4.87 -20.76
C PRO A 5 19.85 -3.90 -21.88
N GLU A 6 19.13 -4.00 -23.01
CA GLU A 6 19.34 -3.13 -24.17
C GLU A 6 18.65 -1.76 -24.03
N SER A 7 17.88 -1.55 -22.96
CA SER A 7 17.23 -0.27 -22.70
C SER A 7 18.23 0.74 -22.15
N ASN A 8 18.55 1.78 -22.91
CA ASN A 8 19.45 2.84 -22.47
C ASN A 8 18.75 3.95 -21.67
N GLN A 9 17.45 3.87 -21.44
CA GLN A 9 16.69 4.94 -20.78
C GLN A 9 16.72 4.85 -19.25
N TYR A 10 16.86 3.65 -18.73
CA TYR A 10 16.91 3.39 -17.29
C TYR A 10 17.99 2.34 -17.06
N ASN A 11 18.82 2.53 -16.07
CA ASN A 11 19.92 1.63 -15.78
C ASN A 11 19.70 0.96 -14.41
N ASP A 12 19.24 -0.30 -14.43
CA ASP A 12 18.98 -1.07 -13.21
C ASP A 12 20.26 -1.33 -12.40
N GLU A 13 21.45 -1.25 -13.02
CA GLU A 13 22.71 -1.35 -12.27
C GLU A 13 22.87 -0.24 -11.25
N ALA A 14 22.33 0.96 -11.52
CA ALA A 14 22.37 2.07 -10.56
C ALA A 14 21.48 1.78 -9.32
N GLU A 15 20.46 0.95 -9.46
CA GLU A 15 19.60 0.52 -8.35
C GLU A 15 20.29 -0.53 -7.48
N LEU A 16 21.23 -1.31 -8.02
CA LEU A 16 22.02 -2.29 -7.28
C LEU A 16 23.20 -1.67 -6.53
N HIS A 17 23.66 -0.52 -6.96
CA HIS A 17 24.75 0.23 -6.36
C HIS A 17 24.20 1.47 -5.69
N PHE A 18 23.71 1.37 -4.46
CA PHE A 18 23.22 2.51 -3.67
C PHE A 18 24.17 3.71 -3.78
N ASP A 19 23.98 4.53 -4.79
CA ASP A 19 24.70 5.78 -4.97
C ASP A 19 23.97 6.82 -4.11
N GLU A 20 24.63 7.34 -3.08
CA GLU A 20 24.08 8.38 -2.20
C GLU A 20 23.64 9.64 -2.98
N ALA A 21 24.20 9.87 -4.17
CA ALA A 21 23.81 10.97 -5.04
C ALA A 21 22.58 10.64 -5.93
N SER A 22 22.08 9.40 -5.89
CA SER A 22 20.97 8.98 -6.74
C SER A 22 19.62 9.43 -6.18
N SER A 23 18.82 10.11 -7.00
CA SER A 23 17.43 10.46 -6.69
C SER A 23 16.41 9.39 -7.13
N LEU A 24 16.86 8.16 -7.41
CA LEU A 24 16.01 7.09 -7.92
C LEU A 24 14.82 6.77 -7.01
N PHE A 25 15.05 6.78 -5.71
CA PHE A 25 14.02 6.46 -4.71
C PHE A 25 13.18 7.66 -4.25
N ASP A 26 13.58 8.89 -4.56
CA ASP A 26 12.92 10.13 -4.15
C ASP A 26 11.48 10.19 -4.64
N ARG A 27 11.21 9.68 -5.83
CA ARG A 27 9.87 9.73 -6.42
C ARG A 27 8.87 8.92 -5.60
N CYS A 28 9.23 7.74 -5.12
CA CYS A 28 8.36 6.90 -4.29
C CYS A 28 8.02 7.62 -2.98
N TYR A 29 9.04 8.10 -2.28
CA TYR A 29 8.88 8.88 -1.06
C TYR A 29 7.98 10.09 -1.26
N ARG A 30 8.28 10.91 -2.27
CA ARG A 30 7.50 12.12 -2.57
C ARG A 30 6.05 11.81 -2.95
N THR A 31 5.81 10.76 -3.75
CA THR A 31 4.45 10.37 -4.15
C THR A 31 3.62 9.95 -2.95
N ILE A 32 4.21 9.23 -1.99
CA ILE A 32 3.50 8.82 -0.78
C ILE A 32 3.27 10.02 0.14
N TYR A 33 4.33 10.76 0.52
CA TYR A 33 4.19 11.81 1.54
C TYR A 33 3.60 13.11 1.03
N ALA A 34 4.08 13.65 -0.09
CA ALA A 34 3.58 14.90 -0.65
C ALA A 34 2.31 14.74 -1.49
N GLY A 35 2.03 13.53 -1.95
CA GLY A 35 0.79 13.19 -2.64
C GLY A 35 -0.22 12.53 -1.69
N ALA A 36 -0.23 11.19 -1.65
CA ALA A 36 -1.27 10.42 -1.00
C ALA A 36 -1.55 10.81 0.46
N MET A 37 -0.51 11.00 1.29
CA MET A 37 -0.71 11.33 2.71
C MET A 37 -1.28 12.73 2.90
N MET A 38 -0.90 13.69 2.05
CA MET A 38 -1.46 15.05 2.13
C MET A 38 -2.91 15.09 1.65
N ASP A 39 -3.25 14.34 0.59
CA ASP A 39 -4.64 14.22 0.11
C ASP A 39 -5.53 13.56 1.18
N ILE A 40 -5.05 12.50 1.84
CA ILE A 40 -5.77 11.84 2.94
C ILE A 40 -5.98 12.83 4.10
N LYS A 41 -4.97 13.58 4.50
CA LYS A 41 -5.10 14.60 5.55
C LYS A 41 -6.09 15.71 5.19
N ASP A 42 -6.12 16.11 3.94
CA ASP A 42 -7.09 17.10 3.46
C ASP A 42 -8.53 16.55 3.59
N VAL A 43 -8.76 15.30 3.20
CA VAL A 43 -10.06 14.63 3.42
C VAL A 43 -10.39 14.55 4.90
N GLU A 44 -9.46 14.07 5.75
CA GLU A 44 -9.67 13.99 7.21
C GLU A 44 -10.04 15.35 7.83
N SER A 45 -9.50 16.44 7.31
CA SER A 45 -9.81 17.80 7.79
C SER A 45 -11.20 18.29 7.42
N LYS A 46 -11.80 17.71 6.37
CA LYS A 46 -13.07 18.14 5.77
C LYS A 46 -14.27 17.25 6.11
N THR A 47 -14.03 16.02 6.56
CA THR A 47 -15.11 15.09 6.90
C THR A 47 -15.23 14.83 8.38
N ASN A 48 -16.48 14.70 8.86
CA ASN A 48 -16.80 14.18 10.19
C ASN A 48 -17.40 12.76 10.12
N ASN A 49 -17.56 12.21 8.92
CA ASN A 49 -18.11 10.88 8.71
C ASN A 49 -17.09 9.81 9.15
N LYS A 50 -17.50 8.97 10.10
CA LYS A 50 -16.61 7.97 10.70
C LYS A 50 -16.17 6.87 9.73
N VAL A 51 -17.01 6.54 8.74
CA VAL A 51 -16.63 5.56 7.72
C VAL A 51 -15.59 6.11 6.76
N ASP A 52 -15.72 7.38 6.35
CA ASP A 52 -14.73 8.04 5.51
C ASP A 52 -13.39 8.16 6.25
N LEU A 53 -13.42 8.53 7.54
CA LEU A 53 -12.22 8.57 8.38
C LEU A 53 -11.57 7.18 8.53
N PHE A 54 -12.37 6.12 8.67
CA PHE A 54 -11.85 4.75 8.67
C PHE A 54 -11.14 4.42 7.35
N ALA A 55 -11.75 4.72 6.20
CA ALA A 55 -11.12 4.51 4.90
C ALA A 55 -9.80 5.29 4.77
N CYS A 56 -9.74 6.53 5.28
CA CYS A 56 -8.51 7.32 5.36
C CYS A 56 -7.42 6.61 6.18
N LYS A 57 -7.75 6.05 7.35
CA LYS A 57 -6.79 5.30 8.18
C LYS A 57 -6.32 4.02 7.48
N VAL A 58 -7.20 3.32 6.78
CA VAL A 58 -6.83 2.14 5.99
C VAL A 58 -5.85 2.51 4.86
N MET A 59 -6.10 3.60 4.14
CA MET A 59 -5.21 4.07 3.07
C MET A 59 -3.88 4.59 3.62
N THR A 60 -3.89 5.26 4.78
CA THR A 60 -2.66 5.63 5.49
C THR A 60 -1.84 4.39 5.86
N ALA A 61 -2.49 3.37 6.40
CA ALA A 61 -1.83 2.11 6.77
C ALA A 61 -1.21 1.41 5.54
N LEU A 62 -1.89 1.42 4.41
CA LEU A 62 -1.36 0.89 3.15
C LEU A 62 -0.08 1.64 2.73
N GLY A 63 -0.10 2.97 2.71
CA GLY A 63 1.06 3.77 2.35
C GLY A 63 2.24 3.58 3.31
N MET A 64 1.97 3.57 4.62
CA MET A 64 2.99 3.34 5.63
C MET A 64 3.57 1.93 5.57
N GLN A 65 2.77 0.92 5.22
CA GLN A 65 3.27 -0.42 5.00
C GLN A 65 4.31 -0.46 3.86
N TYR A 66 4.03 0.20 2.73
CA TYR A 66 5.01 0.28 1.64
C TYR A 66 6.30 0.98 2.07
N MET A 67 6.19 2.05 2.85
CA MET A 67 7.36 2.78 3.33
C MET A 67 8.20 1.95 4.29
N VAL A 68 7.60 1.34 5.29
CA VAL A 68 8.32 0.50 6.26
C VAL A 68 8.90 -0.75 5.59
N ASP A 69 8.17 -1.40 4.68
CA ASP A 69 8.66 -2.57 3.96
C ASP A 69 9.88 -2.24 3.06
N ALA A 70 9.96 -1.00 2.54
CA ALA A 70 11.06 -0.57 1.68
C ALA A 70 12.23 0.06 2.44
N CYS A 71 11.97 0.80 3.52
CA CYS A 71 12.95 1.67 4.17
C CYS A 71 13.24 1.29 5.63
N SER A 72 12.59 0.30 6.20
CA SER A 72 12.59 -0.10 7.63
C SER A 72 11.96 0.94 8.54
N ASP A 73 12.42 2.18 8.50
CA ASP A 73 11.93 3.31 9.27
C ASP A 73 11.20 4.28 8.35
N ALA A 74 10.25 5.05 8.90
CA ALA A 74 9.47 5.98 8.10
C ALA A 74 8.91 7.14 8.95
N PRO A 75 8.88 8.39 8.46
CA PRO A 75 8.18 9.46 9.14
C PRO A 75 6.68 9.16 9.26
N TYR A 76 6.18 9.03 10.47
CA TYR A 76 4.75 8.80 10.74
C TYR A 76 4.17 9.78 11.76
N THR A 77 4.76 9.85 12.95
CA THR A 77 4.20 10.65 14.06
C THR A 77 4.24 12.16 13.78
N GLU A 78 5.19 12.62 13.01
CA GLU A 78 5.37 14.03 12.65
C GLU A 78 5.07 14.32 11.17
N MET A 79 4.56 13.35 10.41
CA MET A 79 4.31 13.53 8.98
C MET A 79 3.19 14.56 8.70
N GLY A 80 3.29 15.23 7.55
CA GLY A 80 2.24 16.08 7.01
C GLY A 80 2.00 17.39 7.76
N GLN A 81 3.02 17.93 8.42
CA GLN A 81 2.99 19.25 9.06
C GLN A 81 3.41 20.39 8.10
N GLY A 82 3.76 20.05 6.85
CA GLY A 82 4.17 21.01 5.84
C GLY A 82 5.35 21.88 6.31
N ASN A 83 5.26 23.17 6.08
CA ASN A 83 6.33 24.12 6.45
C ASN A 83 6.55 24.27 7.96
N ALA A 84 5.63 23.79 8.79
CA ALA A 84 5.82 23.84 10.25
C ALA A 84 6.85 22.80 10.74
N ASN A 85 7.00 21.68 10.03
CA ASN A 85 8.05 20.71 10.27
C ASN A 85 8.51 20.09 8.93
N PRO A 86 9.44 20.73 8.22
CA PRO A 86 9.92 20.24 6.92
C PRO A 86 10.81 19.01 7.02
N THR A 87 11.31 18.69 8.22
CA THR A 87 12.21 17.55 8.49
C THR A 87 11.66 16.68 9.61
N PRO A 88 10.53 15.96 9.37
CA PRO A 88 9.93 15.11 10.38
C PRO A 88 10.91 14.01 10.78
N LYS A 89 10.87 13.60 12.05
CA LYS A 89 11.67 12.49 12.54
C LYS A 89 11.25 11.17 11.87
N TRP A 90 12.19 10.29 11.75
CA TRP A 90 11.94 8.91 11.34
C TRP A 90 11.56 8.09 12.58
N ASP A 91 10.42 7.44 12.51
CA ASP A 91 9.95 6.49 13.52
C ASP A 91 10.39 5.09 13.10
N ASP A 92 10.76 4.24 14.04
CA ASP A 92 11.11 2.86 13.74
C ASP A 92 9.90 2.08 13.21
N GLY A 93 10.14 1.10 12.33
CA GLY A 93 9.09 0.39 11.63
C GLY A 93 8.10 -0.33 12.54
N LYS A 94 8.53 -0.83 13.71
CA LYS A 94 7.64 -1.41 14.72
C LYS A 94 6.67 -0.36 15.25
N THR A 95 7.17 0.83 15.59
CA THR A 95 6.35 1.96 16.06
C THR A 95 5.35 2.36 14.99
N VAL A 96 5.77 2.47 13.73
CA VAL A 96 4.86 2.79 12.62
C VAL A 96 3.76 1.73 12.51
N TYR A 97 4.11 0.45 12.43
CA TYR A 97 3.13 -0.64 12.28
C TYR A 97 2.14 -0.71 13.43
N THR A 98 2.62 -0.64 14.68
CA THR A 98 1.73 -0.69 15.83
C THR A 98 0.80 0.52 15.89
N SER A 99 1.29 1.70 15.49
CA SER A 99 0.50 2.94 15.49
C SER A 99 -0.59 2.94 14.38
N VAL A 100 -0.27 2.50 13.16
CA VAL A 100 -1.28 2.43 12.10
C VAL A 100 -2.32 1.35 12.36
N LEU A 101 -1.93 0.22 12.98
CA LEU A 101 -2.86 -0.81 13.43
C LEU A 101 -3.84 -0.26 14.47
N ALA A 102 -3.33 0.44 15.48
CA ALA A 102 -4.16 1.08 16.50
C ALA A 102 -5.10 2.13 15.90
N ALA A 103 -4.60 2.97 14.99
CA ALA A 103 -5.42 3.99 14.32
C ALA A 103 -6.55 3.39 13.47
N MET A 104 -6.31 2.24 12.81
CA MET A 104 -7.38 1.51 12.09
C MET A 104 -8.41 0.94 13.06
N ASP A 105 -7.98 0.37 14.20
CA ASP A 105 -8.87 -0.23 15.18
C ASP A 105 -9.75 0.84 15.85
N GLU A 106 -9.18 1.98 16.24
CA GLU A 106 -9.91 3.12 16.80
C GLU A 106 -10.92 3.70 15.80
N ALA A 107 -10.51 3.88 14.55
CA ALA A 107 -11.40 4.42 13.54
C ALA A 107 -12.54 3.46 13.21
N GLU A 108 -12.30 2.15 13.17
CA GLU A 108 -13.33 1.15 12.97
C GLU A 108 -14.33 1.10 14.14
N ALA A 109 -13.84 1.15 15.37
CA ALA A 109 -14.66 1.15 16.57
C ALA A 109 -15.54 2.41 16.70
N ALA A 110 -15.13 3.53 16.08
CA ALA A 110 -15.89 4.77 16.09
C ALA A 110 -17.05 4.81 15.07
N ILE A 111 -17.19 3.80 14.21
CA ILE A 111 -18.27 3.73 13.21
C ILE A 111 -19.60 3.44 13.92
N PRO A 112 -20.64 4.26 13.71
CA PRO A 112 -21.94 4.02 14.30
C PRO A 112 -22.55 2.69 13.82
N GLU A 113 -23.25 2.01 14.73
CA GLU A 113 -23.97 0.79 14.40
C GLU A 113 -24.99 1.03 13.28
N GLY A 114 -25.15 0.06 12.39
CA GLY A 114 -26.05 0.16 11.24
C GLY A 114 -25.50 0.94 10.04
N THR A 115 -24.32 1.55 10.16
CA THR A 115 -23.67 2.20 9.01
C THR A 115 -23.11 1.15 8.06
N THR A 116 -23.41 1.28 6.75
CA THR A 116 -23.00 0.29 5.73
C THR A 116 -22.22 0.87 4.56
N THR A 117 -22.20 2.20 4.42
CA THR A 117 -21.64 2.87 3.25
C THR A 117 -20.83 4.11 3.61
N LEU A 118 -19.84 4.41 2.76
CA LEU A 118 -19.12 5.69 2.77
C LEU A 118 -20.04 6.82 2.29
N SER A 119 -19.70 8.05 2.65
CA SER A 119 -20.42 9.24 2.19
C SER A 119 -19.92 9.79 0.85
N VAL A 120 -18.75 9.33 0.39
CA VAL A 120 -18.06 9.82 -0.81
C VAL A 120 -18.04 8.76 -1.92
N THR A 121 -17.76 9.20 -3.15
CA THR A 121 -17.56 8.27 -4.27
C THR A 121 -16.31 7.44 -4.03
N ASP A 122 -16.47 6.13 -4.08
CA ASP A 122 -15.41 5.16 -3.84
C ASP A 122 -15.20 4.26 -5.07
N PRO A 123 -14.09 4.41 -5.79
CA PRO A 123 -13.80 3.63 -6.98
C PRO A 123 -13.31 2.20 -6.68
N MET A 124 -12.95 1.87 -5.42
CA MET A 124 -12.46 0.55 -5.05
C MET A 124 -13.59 -0.43 -4.73
N PHE A 125 -14.52 -0.03 -3.87
CA PHE A 125 -15.55 -0.91 -3.32
C PHE A 125 -16.96 -0.37 -3.49
N ASN A 126 -17.12 0.71 -4.26
CA ASN A 126 -18.41 1.36 -4.50
C ASN A 126 -19.12 1.75 -3.18
N GLY A 127 -18.34 2.26 -2.23
CA GLY A 127 -18.79 2.75 -0.93
C GLY A 127 -19.13 1.66 0.10
N LYS A 128 -18.91 0.38 -0.18
CA LYS A 128 -19.31 -0.72 0.72
C LYS A 128 -18.37 -0.85 1.91
N LEU A 129 -18.86 -0.53 3.10
CA LEU A 129 -18.08 -0.62 4.33
C LEU A 129 -17.58 -2.04 4.63
N ASP A 130 -18.37 -3.09 4.39
CA ASP A 130 -17.90 -4.48 4.60
C ASP A 130 -16.67 -4.81 3.77
N ALA A 131 -16.63 -4.35 2.51
CA ALA A 131 -15.46 -4.56 1.65
C ALA A 131 -14.23 -3.79 2.16
N TRP A 132 -14.40 -2.57 2.66
CA TRP A 132 -13.33 -1.80 3.32
C TRP A 132 -12.81 -2.49 4.59
N LYS A 133 -13.70 -3.04 5.43
CA LYS A 133 -13.30 -3.81 6.62
C LYS A 133 -12.50 -5.05 6.26
N ARG A 134 -12.94 -5.79 5.24
CA ARG A 134 -12.21 -6.96 4.73
C ARG A 134 -10.83 -6.57 4.15
N PHE A 135 -10.76 -5.48 3.42
CA PHE A 135 -9.48 -4.95 2.91
C PHE A 135 -8.54 -4.56 4.05
N ALA A 136 -9.05 -3.83 5.06
CA ALA A 136 -8.30 -3.50 6.26
C ALA A 136 -7.78 -4.76 6.98
N ASN A 137 -8.58 -5.81 7.07
CA ASN A 137 -8.16 -7.09 7.65
C ASN A 137 -7.07 -7.79 6.85
N GLY A 138 -7.09 -7.65 5.53
CA GLY A 138 -5.98 -8.10 4.68
C GLY A 138 -4.67 -7.36 4.99
N LEU A 139 -4.73 -6.02 5.19
CA LEU A 139 -3.57 -5.23 5.60
C LEU A 139 -3.12 -5.58 7.03
N ARG A 140 -4.06 -5.74 7.97
CA ARG A 140 -3.76 -6.20 9.34
C ARG A 140 -3.00 -7.52 9.32
N LEU A 141 -3.50 -8.50 8.58
CA LEU A 141 -2.84 -9.82 8.48
C LEU A 141 -1.40 -9.68 7.95
N ARG A 142 -1.18 -8.88 6.91
CA ARG A 142 0.16 -8.64 6.37
C ARG A 142 1.10 -8.03 7.40
N MET A 143 0.63 -7.03 8.16
CA MET A 143 1.41 -6.40 9.22
C MET A 143 1.66 -7.34 10.41
N TYR A 144 0.64 -8.14 10.81
CA TYR A 144 0.80 -9.15 11.87
C TYR A 144 1.90 -10.15 11.50
N MET A 145 1.91 -10.66 10.27
CA MET A 145 2.95 -11.58 9.81
C MET A 145 4.34 -10.97 9.92
N ARG A 146 4.52 -9.70 9.54
CA ARG A 146 5.80 -9.01 9.66
C ARG A 146 6.23 -8.78 11.12
N LEU A 147 5.28 -8.44 11.98
CA LEU A 147 5.57 -8.28 13.42
C LEU A 147 5.94 -9.62 14.07
N ILE A 148 5.27 -10.71 13.68
CA ILE A 148 5.60 -12.07 14.10
C ILE A 148 7.01 -12.46 13.65
N ASP A 149 7.34 -12.25 12.38
CA ASP A 149 8.66 -12.55 11.82
C ASP A 149 9.76 -11.68 12.46
N GLY A 150 9.42 -10.45 12.83
CA GLY A 150 10.29 -9.56 13.60
C GLY A 150 10.37 -9.85 15.10
N GLY A 151 9.71 -10.88 15.60
CA GLY A 151 9.73 -11.26 17.02
C GLY A 151 8.96 -10.34 17.95
N VAL A 152 8.02 -9.54 17.41
CA VAL A 152 7.23 -8.57 18.20
C VAL A 152 5.92 -9.21 18.64
N ASP A 153 5.69 -9.31 19.95
CA ASP A 153 4.45 -9.81 20.57
C ASP A 153 3.83 -11.03 19.83
N VAL A 154 4.70 -11.99 19.50
CA VAL A 154 4.44 -13.12 18.59
C VAL A 154 3.13 -13.85 18.92
N ASP A 155 2.90 -14.15 20.19
CA ASP A 155 1.69 -14.87 20.61
C ASP A 155 0.43 -14.06 20.36
N SER A 156 0.45 -12.76 20.68
CA SER A 156 -0.68 -11.86 20.49
C SER A 156 -1.02 -11.70 19.01
N TYR A 157 -0.03 -11.40 18.15
CA TYR A 157 -0.27 -11.22 16.72
C TYR A 157 -0.63 -12.55 16.02
N THR A 158 -0.08 -13.67 16.49
CA THR A 158 -0.49 -15.00 16.00
C THR A 158 -1.96 -15.27 16.33
N ALA A 159 -2.42 -14.97 17.54
CA ALA A 159 -3.82 -15.13 17.92
C ALA A 159 -4.74 -14.23 17.07
N LYS A 160 -4.38 -12.98 16.86
CA LYS A 160 -5.12 -12.04 16.00
C LYS A 160 -5.19 -12.52 14.55
N ALA A 161 -4.06 -12.99 13.97
CA ALA A 161 -4.02 -13.52 12.62
C ALA A 161 -4.92 -14.76 12.46
N LYS A 162 -4.88 -15.68 13.41
CA LYS A 162 -5.75 -16.88 13.43
C LYS A 162 -7.24 -16.50 13.52
N ALA A 163 -7.60 -15.50 14.31
CA ALA A 163 -8.97 -15.02 14.43
C ALA A 163 -9.52 -14.49 13.10
N LEU A 164 -8.73 -13.68 12.35
CA LEU A 164 -9.14 -13.19 11.04
C LEU A 164 -9.47 -14.31 10.05
N VAL A 165 -8.72 -15.41 10.09
CA VAL A 165 -8.96 -16.58 9.24
C VAL A 165 -10.16 -17.37 9.72
N ALA A 166 -10.24 -17.68 11.03
CA ALA A 166 -11.30 -18.51 11.61
C ALA A 166 -12.68 -17.87 11.47
N GLU A 167 -12.79 -16.56 11.59
CA GLU A 167 -14.04 -15.81 11.48
C GLU A 167 -14.36 -15.37 10.03
N ASN A 168 -13.57 -15.81 9.04
CA ASN A 168 -13.75 -15.48 7.62
C ASN A 168 -13.83 -13.96 7.35
N LEU A 169 -12.97 -13.19 7.99
CA LEU A 169 -12.96 -11.72 7.91
C LEU A 169 -12.03 -11.17 6.82
N LEU A 170 -11.28 -12.02 6.13
CA LEU A 170 -10.36 -11.63 5.07
C LEU A 170 -11.08 -11.26 3.77
N PRO A 171 -10.43 -10.55 2.84
CA PRO A 171 -10.97 -10.30 1.51
C PRO A 171 -11.44 -11.58 0.83
N ASN A 172 -12.67 -11.60 0.37
CA ASN A 172 -13.27 -12.72 -0.36
C ASN A 172 -13.44 -12.43 -1.87
N LYS A 173 -12.97 -11.28 -2.30
CA LYS A 173 -12.91 -10.81 -3.69
C LYS A 173 -11.66 -9.97 -3.88
N ASP A 174 -11.22 -9.86 -5.13
CA ASP A 174 -10.12 -9.00 -5.50
C ASP A 174 -10.44 -7.53 -5.18
N CYS A 175 -9.46 -6.84 -4.59
CA CYS A 175 -9.51 -5.40 -4.38
C CYS A 175 -9.03 -4.73 -5.67
N THR A 176 -9.94 -4.25 -6.48
CA THR A 176 -9.62 -3.74 -7.82
C THR A 176 -9.86 -2.24 -7.89
N PHE A 177 -8.81 -1.49 -8.21
CA PHE A 177 -8.92 -0.09 -8.59
C PHE A 177 -9.05 -0.01 -10.12
N ASN A 178 -10.28 -0.03 -10.63
CA ASN A 178 -10.56 -0.13 -12.06
C ASN A 178 -11.25 1.13 -12.57
N VAL A 179 -10.54 2.24 -12.54
CA VAL A 179 -11.00 3.55 -13.07
C VAL A 179 -10.44 3.86 -14.45
N TYR A 180 -9.72 2.93 -15.03
CA TYR A 180 -9.01 3.11 -16.29
C TYR A 180 -9.89 2.80 -17.49
N SER A 181 -9.58 3.43 -18.62
CA SER A 181 -10.27 3.20 -19.90
C SER A 181 -9.27 3.14 -21.04
N ASN A 182 -9.75 2.78 -22.25
CA ASN A 182 -8.95 2.78 -23.47
C ASN A 182 -8.72 4.17 -24.06
N ALA A 183 -9.31 5.22 -23.49
CA ALA A 183 -9.08 6.58 -23.96
C ALA A 183 -7.67 7.06 -23.61
N GLU A 184 -7.09 7.85 -24.51
CA GLU A 184 -5.77 8.45 -24.29
C GLU A 184 -5.75 9.28 -23.00
N GLY A 185 -4.73 9.12 -22.18
CA GLY A 185 -4.59 9.77 -20.86
C GLY A 185 -5.38 9.11 -19.73
N GLN A 186 -6.19 8.06 -20.01
CA GLN A 186 -6.94 7.30 -19.00
C GLN A 186 -6.48 5.85 -18.88
N TRP A 187 -5.30 5.55 -19.40
CA TRP A 187 -4.75 4.20 -19.35
C TRP A 187 -4.25 3.83 -17.96
N ASN A 188 -4.34 2.56 -17.64
CA ASN A 188 -3.62 2.02 -16.50
C ASN A 188 -2.12 2.37 -16.62
N PRO A 189 -1.46 2.86 -15.55
CA PRO A 189 -0.06 3.27 -15.60
C PRO A 189 0.89 2.20 -16.14
N TRP A 190 0.69 0.92 -15.80
CA TRP A 190 1.47 -0.19 -16.34
C TRP A 190 1.22 -0.39 -17.84
N TYR A 191 -0.03 -0.31 -18.27
CA TYR A 191 -0.34 -0.37 -19.69
C TYR A 191 0.30 0.80 -20.44
N ALA A 192 0.23 2.01 -19.89
CA ALA A 192 0.87 3.19 -20.46
C ALA A 192 2.38 3.00 -20.59
N ALA A 193 3.05 2.49 -19.55
CA ALA A 193 4.50 2.26 -19.56
C ALA A 193 4.91 1.15 -20.51
N ILE A 194 4.16 0.04 -20.59
CA ILE A 194 4.55 -1.16 -21.34
C ILE A 194 4.07 -1.09 -22.81
N ARG A 195 2.84 -0.63 -23.03
CA ARG A 195 2.17 -0.67 -24.34
C ARG A 195 1.92 0.69 -24.94
N GLY A 196 1.54 1.68 -24.14
CA GLY A 196 1.18 3.01 -24.59
C GLY A 196 2.38 3.74 -25.21
N LEU A 197 3.52 3.64 -24.59
CA LEU A 197 4.78 4.20 -25.12
C LEU A 197 5.40 3.34 -26.22
N LYS A 198 4.80 2.21 -26.56
CA LYS A 198 5.32 1.25 -27.56
C LYS A 198 6.78 0.85 -27.32
N THR A 199 7.18 0.80 -26.06
CA THR A 199 8.53 0.43 -25.65
C THR A 199 8.55 -1.03 -25.24
N ASN A 200 9.66 -1.70 -25.50
CA ASN A 200 9.94 -3.08 -25.08
C ASN A 200 10.89 -3.10 -23.88
N ASN A 201 10.75 -2.13 -22.98
CA ASN A 201 11.72 -1.91 -21.90
C ASN A 201 11.58 -2.90 -20.74
N PHE A 202 10.46 -3.63 -20.67
CA PHE A 202 10.19 -4.53 -19.54
C PHE A 202 10.02 -5.98 -20.00
N CYS A 203 10.50 -6.90 -19.20
CA CYS A 203 10.30 -8.34 -19.35
C CYS A 203 9.95 -8.99 -18.01
N ALA A 204 9.51 -10.23 -18.04
CA ALA A 204 9.31 -10.99 -16.82
C ALA A 204 10.66 -11.35 -16.19
N ALA A 205 10.79 -11.14 -14.88
CA ALA A 205 12.02 -11.41 -14.15
C ALA A 205 12.35 -12.91 -14.15
N TYR A 206 13.63 -13.25 -14.39
CA TYR A 206 14.10 -14.64 -14.44
C TYR A 206 13.71 -15.48 -13.21
N PRO A 207 13.79 -15.00 -11.96
CA PRO A 207 13.44 -15.80 -10.81
C PRO A 207 11.99 -16.29 -10.83
N ILE A 208 11.02 -15.43 -11.19
CA ILE A 208 9.60 -15.81 -11.24
C ILE A 208 9.31 -16.75 -12.40
N VAL A 209 9.93 -16.53 -13.56
CA VAL A 209 9.78 -17.42 -14.73
C VAL A 209 10.34 -18.79 -14.41
N SER A 210 11.53 -18.85 -13.81
CA SER A 210 12.15 -20.11 -13.39
C SER A 210 11.31 -20.87 -12.37
N TYR A 211 10.77 -20.17 -11.38
CA TYR A 211 9.88 -20.79 -10.39
C TYR A 211 8.64 -21.39 -11.04
N TYR A 212 7.97 -20.64 -11.90
CA TYR A 212 6.79 -21.13 -12.61
C TYR A 212 7.11 -22.32 -13.54
N SER A 213 8.27 -22.30 -14.21
CA SER A 213 8.73 -23.41 -15.04
C SER A 213 9.00 -24.67 -14.20
N LEU A 214 9.69 -24.55 -13.07
CA LEU A 214 10.03 -25.65 -12.18
C LEU A 214 8.80 -26.27 -11.51
N THR A 215 7.78 -25.47 -11.25
CA THR A 215 6.54 -25.92 -10.59
C THR A 215 5.44 -26.31 -11.58
N ASN A 216 5.67 -26.22 -12.88
CA ASN A 216 4.66 -26.36 -13.93
C ASN A 216 3.42 -25.47 -13.69
N ASP A 217 3.65 -24.24 -13.27
CA ASP A 217 2.58 -23.31 -12.95
C ASP A 217 1.83 -22.87 -14.22
N PRO A 218 0.48 -22.98 -14.26
CA PRO A 218 -0.30 -22.63 -15.46
C PRO A 218 -0.21 -21.14 -15.84
N ARG A 219 0.27 -20.28 -14.95
CA ARG A 219 0.47 -18.86 -15.24
C ARG A 219 1.64 -18.57 -16.18
N LEU A 220 2.46 -19.56 -16.50
CA LEU A 220 3.57 -19.42 -17.46
C LEU A 220 3.13 -19.59 -18.93
N SER A 221 1.93 -20.07 -19.19
CA SER A 221 1.40 -20.36 -20.54
C SER A 221 0.84 -19.12 -21.24
#